data_7e690a6c03d2cd9f67f83b26f8d36926
#
_entry.id   7e690a6c03d2cd9f67f83b26f8d36926
#
_cell.length_a   1.000
_cell.length_b   1.000
_cell.length_c   1.000
_cell.angle_alpha   90.00
_cell.angle_beta   90.00
_cell.angle_gamma   90.00
#
_symmetry.space_group_name_H-M   'P 1'
#
loop_
_entity.id
_entity.type
_entity.pdbx_description
1 polymer ?
#
loop_
_entity_poly.entity_id
_entity_poly.type
_entity_poly.pdbx_seq_one_letter_code
_entity_poly.pdbx_strand_id
1 'polypeptide(L)'
;MINLTYKGSEGKVSLSEDGEELGYLSFRLLPKQSIAIAEHTVVNPAHQGKGIAGRLAAAFFEHCREEKLLVRPVCSYIVAYMQRHPELSVLISSVDKDL
;
A
#
# COMPACT_ATOMS: atom_id res chain seq x y z
N MET A 1 6.06 -13.18 6.91
CA MET A 1 5.96 -13.40 5.44
C MET A 1 4.98 -12.39 4.84
N ILE A 2 5.42 -11.75 3.79
CA ILE A 2 4.56 -10.83 3.03
C ILE A 2 3.81 -11.61 1.96
N ASN A 3 2.52 -11.40 1.88
CA ASN A 3 1.66 -12.00 0.87
C ASN A 3 0.95 -10.91 0.09
N LEU A 4 0.87 -11.07 -1.22
CA LEU A 4 0.13 -10.17 -2.08
C LEU A 4 -0.95 -10.97 -2.79
N THR A 5 -2.20 -10.57 -2.63
CA THR A 5 -3.32 -11.24 -3.24
C THR A 5 -4.24 -10.25 -3.94
N TYR A 6 -4.91 -10.72 -4.97
CA TYR A 6 -5.90 -9.93 -5.70
C TYR A 6 -7.23 -10.66 -5.74
N LYS A 7 -8.31 -9.89 -5.66
CA LYS A 7 -9.66 -10.37 -5.92
C LYS A 7 -10.27 -9.35 -6.89
N GLY A 8 -10.25 -9.68 -8.18
CA GLY A 8 -10.60 -8.70 -9.20
C GLY A 8 -9.63 -7.54 -9.18
N SER A 9 -10.13 -6.33 -9.05
CA SER A 9 -9.32 -5.12 -8.97
C SER A 9 -8.92 -4.76 -7.54
N GLU A 10 -9.39 -5.53 -6.54
CA GLU A 10 -9.04 -5.29 -5.16
C GLU A 10 -7.77 -6.04 -4.81
N GLY A 11 -6.78 -5.34 -4.26
CA GLY A 11 -5.52 -5.92 -3.86
C GLY A 11 -5.31 -5.84 -2.36
N LYS A 12 -4.53 -6.76 -1.84
CA LYS A 12 -4.21 -6.80 -0.42
C LYS A 12 -2.78 -7.25 -0.23
N VAL A 13 -2.01 -6.45 0.51
CA VAL A 13 -0.70 -6.83 1.00
C VAL A 13 -0.88 -7.20 2.46
N SER A 14 -0.49 -8.40 2.85
CA SER A 14 -0.60 -8.81 4.26
C SER A 14 0.73 -9.31 4.77
N LEU A 15 0.92 -9.21 6.08
CA LEU A 15 2.07 -9.74 6.78
C LEU A 15 1.58 -10.78 7.77
N SER A 16 2.08 -12.00 7.62
CA SER A 16 1.68 -13.12 8.47
C SER A 16 2.90 -13.77 9.09
N GLU A 17 2.75 -14.27 10.31
CA GLU A 17 3.77 -15.09 10.99
C GLU A 17 3.05 -16.20 11.74
N ASP A 18 3.56 -17.43 11.60
CA ASP A 18 3.03 -18.60 12.29
C ASP A 18 1.52 -18.78 12.09
N GLY A 19 1.05 -18.49 10.87
CA GLY A 19 -0.36 -18.63 10.52
C GLY A 19 -1.25 -17.49 10.98
N GLU A 20 -0.68 -16.49 11.63
CA GLU A 20 -1.44 -15.31 12.09
C GLU A 20 -1.17 -14.11 11.21
N GLU A 21 -2.24 -13.42 10.78
CA GLU A 21 -2.10 -12.17 10.05
C GLU A 21 -1.86 -11.03 11.04
N LEU A 22 -0.70 -10.38 10.92
CA LEU A 22 -0.31 -9.31 11.83
C LEU A 22 -0.84 -7.95 11.37
N GLY A 23 -1.11 -7.82 10.08
CA GLY A 23 -1.66 -6.59 9.52
C GLY A 23 -1.82 -6.71 8.02
N TYR A 24 -2.50 -5.72 7.43
CA TYR A 24 -2.68 -5.67 5.99
C TYR A 24 -2.82 -4.25 5.47
N LEU A 25 -2.57 -4.09 4.19
CA LEU A 25 -2.81 -2.87 3.45
C LEU A 25 -3.71 -3.24 2.26
N SER A 26 -4.86 -2.58 2.15
CA SER A 26 -5.76 -2.81 1.03
C SER A 26 -5.67 -1.68 0.03
N PHE A 27 -5.76 -2.05 -1.25
CA PHE A 27 -5.71 -1.08 -2.33
C PHE A 27 -6.60 -1.55 -3.47
N ARG A 28 -6.93 -0.63 -4.37
CA ARG A 28 -7.74 -0.94 -5.54
C ARG A 28 -7.02 -0.48 -6.79
N LEU A 29 -7.09 -1.29 -7.83
CA LEU A 29 -6.51 -0.93 -9.12
C LEU A 29 -7.51 -0.22 -10.00
N LEU A 30 -7.03 0.79 -10.72
CA LEU A 30 -7.68 1.34 -11.89
C LEU A 30 -6.81 0.89 -13.07
N PRO A 31 -7.10 -0.29 -13.66
CA PRO A 31 -6.14 -0.90 -14.58
C PRO A 31 -5.90 -0.07 -15.84
N LYS A 32 -6.93 0.60 -16.35
CA LYS A 32 -6.79 1.41 -17.57
C LYS A 32 -5.88 2.61 -17.37
N GLN A 33 -5.75 3.08 -16.13
CA GLN A 33 -4.93 4.25 -15.81
C GLN A 33 -3.62 3.85 -15.12
N SER A 34 -3.43 2.57 -14.85
CA SER A 34 -2.27 2.06 -14.13
C SER A 34 -2.11 2.77 -12.78
N ILE A 35 -3.20 2.87 -12.03
CA ILE A 35 -3.22 3.53 -10.73
C ILE A 35 -3.63 2.53 -9.66
N ALA A 36 -2.91 2.55 -8.54
CA ALA A 36 -3.27 1.81 -7.34
C ALA A 36 -3.74 2.82 -6.28
N ILE A 37 -4.98 2.66 -5.82
CA ILE A 37 -5.54 3.53 -4.79
C ILE A 37 -5.30 2.84 -3.44
N ALA A 38 -4.40 3.42 -2.62
CA ALA A 38 -4.11 2.87 -1.30
C ALA A 38 -5.22 3.30 -0.34
N GLU A 39 -6.03 2.34 0.13
CA GLU A 39 -7.26 2.65 0.86
C GLU A 39 -7.12 2.53 2.37
N HIS A 40 -6.58 1.43 2.87
CA HIS A 40 -6.51 1.18 4.31
C HIS A 40 -5.22 0.47 4.68
N THR A 41 -4.67 0.83 5.84
CA THR A 41 -3.56 0.10 6.45
C THR A 41 -3.98 -0.23 7.87
N VAL A 42 -4.05 -1.52 8.18
CA VAL A 42 -4.55 -2.01 9.46
C VAL A 42 -3.50 -2.92 10.08
N VAL A 43 -3.17 -2.67 11.35
CA VAL A 43 -2.26 -3.51 12.12
C VAL A 43 -3.04 -4.10 13.28
N ASN A 44 -2.89 -5.41 13.49
CA ASN A 44 -3.47 -6.10 14.63
C ASN A 44 -3.01 -5.39 15.91
N PRO A 45 -3.95 -4.96 16.78
CA PRO A 45 -3.58 -4.23 18.01
C PRO A 45 -2.55 -4.95 18.89
N ALA A 46 -2.56 -6.29 18.87
CA ALA A 46 -1.61 -7.07 19.66
C ALA A 46 -0.16 -6.92 19.17
N HIS A 47 0.03 -6.40 17.97
CA HIS A 47 1.34 -6.31 17.32
C HIS A 47 1.74 -4.88 16.97
N GLN A 48 1.06 -3.88 17.51
CA GLN A 48 1.41 -2.49 17.26
C GLN A 48 2.79 -2.18 17.86
N GLY A 49 3.49 -1.23 17.25
CA GLY A 49 4.82 -0.86 17.69
C GLY A 49 5.94 -1.74 17.17
N LYS A 50 5.63 -2.68 16.26
CA LYS A 50 6.64 -3.60 15.71
C LYS A 50 7.04 -3.26 14.28
N GLY A 51 6.66 -2.07 13.80
CA GLY A 51 7.02 -1.63 12.45
C GLY A 51 6.27 -2.33 11.33
N ILE A 52 5.14 -2.97 11.64
CA ILE A 52 4.39 -3.77 10.66
C ILE A 52 3.83 -2.89 9.56
N ALA A 53 3.24 -1.74 9.90
CA ALA A 53 2.68 -0.84 8.89
C ALA A 53 3.75 -0.38 7.91
N GLY A 54 4.96 -0.08 8.38
CA GLY A 54 6.07 0.30 7.50
C GLY A 54 6.47 -0.81 6.55
N ARG A 55 6.48 -2.05 7.02
CA ARG A 55 6.80 -3.20 6.18
C ARG A 55 5.73 -3.41 5.11
N LEU A 56 4.46 -3.22 5.47
CA LEU A 56 3.36 -3.32 4.51
C LEU A 56 3.47 -2.24 3.45
N ALA A 57 3.74 -1.01 3.86
CA ALA A 57 3.91 0.10 2.92
C ALA A 57 5.08 -0.15 1.98
N ALA A 58 6.22 -0.59 2.50
CA ALA A 58 7.39 -0.87 1.68
C ALA A 58 7.08 -1.93 0.62
N ALA A 59 6.39 -2.99 1.01
CA ALA A 59 6.01 -4.06 0.07
C ALA A 59 5.03 -3.56 -0.98
N PHE A 60 4.07 -2.73 -0.57
CA PHE A 60 3.11 -2.13 -1.50
C PHE A 60 3.80 -1.27 -2.56
N PHE A 61 4.71 -0.40 -2.14
CA PHE A 61 5.41 0.48 -3.09
C PHE A 61 6.35 -0.31 -4.00
N GLU A 62 6.98 -1.36 -3.48
CA GLU A 62 7.79 -2.24 -4.32
C GLU A 62 6.96 -2.89 -5.41
N HIS A 63 5.77 -3.38 -5.04
CA HIS A 63 4.84 -3.95 -6.01
C HIS A 63 4.43 -2.92 -7.07
N CYS A 64 4.14 -1.69 -6.64
CA CYS A 64 3.76 -0.63 -7.58
C CYS A 64 4.89 -0.33 -8.56
N ARG A 65 6.14 -0.34 -8.11
CA ARG A 65 7.27 -0.15 -9.01
C ARG A 65 7.37 -1.28 -10.02
N GLU A 66 7.25 -2.51 -9.55
CA GLU A 66 7.37 -3.68 -10.42
C GLU A 66 6.28 -3.70 -11.49
N GLU A 67 5.07 -3.29 -11.14
CA GLU A 67 3.93 -3.29 -12.04
C GLU A 67 3.73 -1.95 -12.75
N LYS A 68 4.63 -1.00 -12.53
CA LYS A 68 4.58 0.33 -13.15
C LYS A 68 3.26 1.05 -12.85
N LEU A 69 2.84 0.97 -11.59
CA LEU A 69 1.62 1.62 -11.12
C LEU A 69 1.94 2.95 -10.47
N LEU A 70 1.10 3.94 -10.71
CA LEU A 70 1.10 5.16 -9.94
C LEU A 70 0.21 4.97 -8.71
N VAL A 71 0.42 5.77 -7.68
CA VAL A 71 -0.29 5.61 -6.41
C VAL A 71 -1.15 6.82 -6.12
N ARG A 72 -2.41 6.58 -5.79
CA ARG A 72 -3.31 7.59 -5.22
C ARG A 72 -3.46 7.27 -3.74
N PRO A 73 -2.84 8.07 -2.86
CA PRO A 73 -2.91 7.79 -1.42
C PRO A 73 -4.20 8.36 -0.82
N VAL A 74 -5.10 7.48 -0.44
CA VAL A 74 -6.32 7.85 0.30
C VAL A 74 -6.12 7.57 1.78
N CYS A 75 -5.44 6.48 2.11
CA CYS A 75 -5.12 6.12 3.47
C CYS A 75 -4.17 7.15 4.10
N SER A 76 -4.55 7.68 5.26
CA SER A 76 -3.74 8.69 5.94
C SER A 76 -2.33 8.19 6.29
N TYR A 77 -2.20 6.90 6.62
CA TYR A 77 -0.87 6.34 6.89
C TYR A 77 0.03 6.40 5.66
N ILE A 78 -0.53 6.07 4.49
CA ILE A 78 0.25 6.10 3.24
C ILE A 78 0.60 7.53 2.85
N VAL A 79 -0.30 8.50 3.08
CA VAL A 79 0.02 9.91 2.87
C VAL A 79 1.24 10.29 3.73
N ALA A 80 1.21 9.97 5.02
CA ALA A 80 2.31 10.28 5.93
C ALA A 80 3.59 9.54 5.55
N TYR A 81 3.45 8.29 5.13
CA TYR A 81 4.60 7.49 4.68
C TYR A 81 5.29 8.15 3.50
N MET A 82 4.52 8.60 2.51
CA MET A 82 5.09 9.26 1.34
C MET A 82 5.74 10.60 1.69
N GLN A 83 5.21 11.31 2.67
CA GLN A 83 5.82 12.56 3.14
C GLN A 83 7.20 12.32 3.77
N ARG A 84 7.36 11.17 4.44
CA ARG A 84 8.65 10.81 5.04
C ARG A 84 9.61 10.16 4.04
N HIS A 85 9.12 9.80 2.86
CA HIS A 85 9.91 9.16 1.81
C HIS A 85 9.76 9.92 0.50
N PRO A 86 10.39 11.12 0.39
CA PRO A 86 10.19 11.99 -0.78
C PRO A 86 10.52 11.33 -2.11
N GLU A 87 11.38 10.31 -2.10
CA GLU A 87 11.71 9.58 -3.32
C GLU A 87 10.48 8.90 -3.95
N LEU A 88 9.42 8.67 -3.16
CA LEU A 88 8.20 8.06 -3.66
C LEU A 88 7.30 9.05 -4.41
N SER A 89 7.62 10.33 -4.40
CA SER A 89 6.79 11.35 -5.05
C SER A 89 6.63 11.07 -6.56
N VAL A 90 7.59 10.40 -7.17
CA VAL A 90 7.52 10.04 -8.59
C VAL A 90 6.39 9.05 -8.88
N LEU A 91 5.88 8.37 -7.85
CA LEU A 91 4.79 7.40 -8.00
C LEU A 91 3.41 8.01 -7.78
N ILE A 92 3.34 9.29 -7.39
CA ILE A 92 2.04 9.93 -7.18
C ILE A 92 1.32 10.09 -8.51
N SER A 93 0.04 9.70 -8.54
CA SER A 93 -0.77 9.81 -9.74
C SER A 93 -0.93 11.26 -10.14
N SER A 94 -0.61 11.57 -11.41
CA SER A 94 -0.77 12.93 -11.94
C SER A 94 -2.24 13.34 -12.05
N VAL A 95 -3.15 12.38 -12.05
CA VAL A 95 -4.59 12.66 -12.09
C VAL A 95 -5.01 13.48 -10.89
N ASP A 96 -4.39 13.24 -9.74
CA ASP A 96 -4.72 13.96 -8.51
C ASP A 96 -4.36 15.44 -8.58
N LYS A 97 -3.44 15.81 -9.44
CA LYS A 97 -3.00 17.20 -9.57
C LYS A 97 -3.97 18.04 -10.38
N ASP A 98 -4.82 17.40 -11.14
CA ASP A 98 -5.79 18.08 -12.00
C ASP A 98 -7.15 18.25 -11.32
N LEU A 99 -7.28 17.75 -10.13
CA LEU A 99 -8.49 17.87 -9.33
C LEU A 99 -8.41 19.05 -8.33
#